data_eb9043afb390fc83b68d5403a6dc0ffb
#
_entry.id   eb9043afb390fc83b68d5403a6dc0ffb
#
_cell.length_a   1.000
_cell.length_b   1.000
_cell.length_c   1.000
_cell.angle_alpha   90.00
_cell.angle_beta   90.00
_cell.angle_gamma   90.00
#
_symmetry.space_group_name_H-M   'P 1'
#
loop_
_entity.id
_entity.type
_entity.pdbx_description
1 polymer ?
#
loop_
_entity_poly.entity_id
_entity_poly.type
_entity_poly.pdbx_seq_one_letter_code
_entity_poly.pdbx_strand_id
1 'polypeptide(L)'
;MSVDTKGKFLGELDTEALLSFIKENIDPNAESTIETEERKIHSKLHGGVIFLGEKEGVEKLTSGFIHFACNEEIRSLHYFHHDTVWLDKNSFEKNIKQGIPELNNEVTELSLGYNTTAVEVMKKIAEFFGGYIQENDYSSEWYYKVEKAK
;
A
#
# COMPACT_ATOMS: atom_id res chain seq x y z
N MET A 1 16.45 11.92 4.57
CA MET A 1 15.02 11.58 4.76
C MET A 1 14.39 11.36 3.39
N SER A 2 13.79 10.19 3.18
CA SER A 2 13.12 9.92 1.91
C SER A 2 11.68 10.46 1.93
N VAL A 3 11.24 10.94 0.78
CA VAL A 3 9.89 11.41 0.57
C VAL A 3 9.24 10.48 -0.44
N ASP A 4 8.06 9.99 -0.12
CA ASP A 4 7.37 9.00 -0.95
C ASP A 4 5.97 9.46 -1.37
N THR A 5 5.57 8.97 -2.54
CA THR A 5 4.18 8.95 -2.97
C THR A 5 3.58 7.63 -2.50
N LYS A 6 2.49 7.69 -1.77
CA LYS A 6 1.86 6.51 -1.20
C LYS A 6 0.46 6.28 -1.73
N GLY A 7 0.09 5.02 -1.83
CA GLY A 7 -1.28 4.61 -2.14
C GLY A 7 -1.75 3.62 -1.09
N LYS A 8 -3.01 3.75 -0.67
CA LYS A 8 -3.64 2.79 0.24
C LYS A 8 -4.90 2.24 -0.43
N PHE A 9 -4.97 0.92 -0.47
CA PHE A 9 -6.03 0.19 -1.15
C PHE A 9 -6.71 -0.74 -0.14
N LEU A 10 -8.02 -0.69 -0.07
CA LEU A 10 -8.76 -1.49 0.90
C LEU A 10 -8.69 -2.96 0.55
N GLY A 11 -8.44 -3.80 1.56
CA GLY A 11 -8.27 -5.22 1.39
C GLY A 11 -6.89 -5.61 0.87
N GLU A 12 -6.79 -6.83 0.38
CA GLU A 12 -5.58 -7.35 -0.23
C GLU A 12 -5.60 -7.05 -1.72
N LEU A 13 -4.68 -6.21 -2.17
CA LEU A 13 -4.54 -5.92 -3.60
C LEU A 13 -3.86 -7.10 -4.29
N ASP A 14 -4.51 -7.66 -5.31
CA ASP A 14 -3.98 -8.81 -6.04
C ASP A 14 -2.64 -8.45 -6.70
N THR A 15 -1.58 -9.12 -6.29
CA THR A 15 -0.22 -8.84 -6.76
C THR A 15 -0.03 -9.21 -8.23
N GLU A 16 -0.69 -10.26 -8.70
CA GLU A 16 -0.61 -10.65 -10.12
C GLU A 16 -1.35 -9.64 -11.00
N ALA A 17 -2.51 -9.17 -10.55
CA ALA A 17 -3.26 -8.14 -11.26
C ALA A 17 -2.48 -6.82 -11.30
N LEU A 18 -1.81 -6.47 -10.21
CA LEU A 18 -0.98 -5.27 -10.16
C LEU A 18 0.20 -5.37 -11.14
N LEU A 19 0.91 -6.49 -11.14
CA LEU A 19 2.01 -6.72 -12.06
C LEU A 19 1.54 -6.68 -13.52
N SER A 20 0.41 -7.31 -13.82
CA SER A 20 -0.17 -7.30 -15.16
C SER A 20 -0.54 -5.88 -15.61
N PHE A 21 -1.12 -5.10 -14.70
CA PHE A 21 -1.45 -3.70 -14.99
C PHE A 21 -0.20 -2.89 -15.36
N ILE A 22 0.88 -3.05 -14.59
CA ILE A 22 2.13 -2.34 -14.84
C ILE A 22 2.75 -2.79 -16.16
N LYS A 23 2.73 -4.08 -16.45
CA LYS A 23 3.24 -4.60 -17.73
C LYS A 23 2.45 -4.09 -18.94
N GLU A 24 1.15 -3.98 -18.81
CA GLU A 24 0.29 -3.55 -19.92
C GLU A 24 0.31 -2.03 -20.14
N ASN A 25 0.55 -1.25 -19.08
CA ASN A 25 0.38 0.20 -19.16
C ASN A 25 1.66 1.01 -18.97
N ILE A 26 2.72 0.42 -18.43
CA ILE A 26 3.93 1.16 -18.09
C ILE A 26 5.19 0.52 -18.68
N ASP A 27 5.47 -0.74 -18.33
CA ASP A 27 6.69 -1.42 -18.76
C ASP A 27 6.44 -2.92 -18.93
N PRO A 28 6.44 -3.44 -20.18
CA PRO A 28 6.18 -4.86 -20.42
C PRO A 28 7.24 -5.80 -19.79
N ASN A 29 8.38 -5.26 -19.38
CA ASN A 29 9.47 -6.03 -18.77
C ASN A 29 9.50 -5.90 -17.24
N ALA A 30 8.45 -5.36 -16.62
CA ALA A 30 8.37 -5.24 -15.17
C ALA A 30 8.50 -6.60 -14.47
N GLU A 31 9.19 -6.61 -13.34
CA GLU A 31 9.44 -7.82 -12.55
C GLU A 31 9.01 -7.63 -11.11
N SER A 32 8.50 -8.69 -10.51
CA SER A 32 8.05 -8.69 -9.12
C SER A 32 8.93 -9.57 -8.25
N THR A 33 9.28 -9.05 -7.06
CA THR A 33 9.93 -9.82 -5.99
C THR A 33 9.00 -10.01 -4.79
N ILE A 34 7.71 -9.75 -4.97
CA ILE A 34 6.74 -9.84 -3.87
C ILE A 34 6.57 -11.28 -3.41
N GLU A 35 6.68 -11.48 -2.10
CA GLU A 35 6.57 -12.78 -1.47
C GLU A 35 5.63 -12.72 -0.28
N THR A 36 5.03 -13.87 0.05
CA THR A 36 4.15 -14.00 1.21
C THR A 36 4.83 -14.85 2.26
N GLU A 37 4.81 -14.38 3.51
CA GLU A 37 5.38 -15.06 4.66
C GLU A 37 4.32 -15.23 5.74
N GLU A 38 4.26 -16.41 6.35
CA GLU A 38 3.39 -16.68 7.49
C GLU A 38 4.20 -16.67 8.77
N ARG A 39 3.69 -16.01 9.80
CA ARG A 39 4.34 -15.91 11.11
C ARG A 39 3.38 -16.23 12.22
N LYS A 40 3.87 -16.84 13.31
CA LYS A 40 3.08 -17.04 14.51
C LYS A 40 2.95 -15.74 15.28
N ILE A 41 1.75 -15.48 15.75
CA ILE A 41 1.48 -14.32 16.60
C ILE A 41 1.73 -14.73 18.05
N HIS A 42 2.66 -14.06 18.71
CA HIS A 42 3.04 -14.36 20.09
C HIS A 42 2.24 -13.58 21.14
N SER A 43 1.60 -12.49 20.76
CA SER A 43 0.84 -11.65 21.68
C SER A 43 -0.30 -10.94 20.94
N LYS A 44 -1.48 -10.98 21.52
CA LYS A 44 -2.68 -10.35 20.95
C LYS A 44 -2.89 -8.91 21.40
N LEU A 45 -2.23 -8.52 22.50
CA LEU A 45 -2.35 -7.19 23.05
C LEU A 45 -1.01 -6.78 23.64
N HIS A 46 -0.52 -5.61 23.24
CA HIS A 46 0.77 -5.12 23.72
C HIS A 46 0.74 -3.61 23.84
N GLY A 47 0.83 -3.09 25.08
CA GLY A 47 1.02 -1.68 25.32
C GLY A 47 -0.02 -0.75 24.74
N GLY A 48 -1.30 -1.13 24.74
CA GLY A 48 -2.37 -0.31 24.16
C GLY A 48 -2.56 -0.46 22.66
N VAL A 49 -1.86 -1.41 22.04
CA VAL A 49 -2.04 -1.73 20.63
C VAL A 49 -3.31 -2.57 20.45
N ILE A 50 -4.14 -2.18 19.50
CA ILE A 50 -5.35 -2.91 19.14
C ILE A 50 -5.02 -3.86 18.00
N PHE A 51 -5.40 -5.11 18.17
CA PHE A 51 -5.15 -6.17 17.22
C PHE A 51 -6.38 -6.37 16.33
N LEU A 52 -6.23 -6.14 15.04
CA LEU A 52 -7.33 -6.28 14.08
C LEU A 52 -7.03 -7.40 13.09
N GLY A 53 -8.03 -8.23 12.83
CA GLY A 53 -7.96 -9.22 11.76
C GLY A 53 -7.14 -10.47 12.05
N GLU A 54 -7.10 -10.91 13.31
CA GLU A 54 -6.40 -12.15 13.67
C GLU A 54 -7.10 -13.39 13.10
N LYS A 55 -6.32 -14.29 12.54
CA LYS A 55 -6.77 -15.62 12.13
C LYS A 55 -5.91 -16.69 12.79
N GLU A 56 -6.49 -17.42 13.73
CA GLU A 56 -5.88 -18.63 14.33
C GLU A 56 -4.45 -18.46 14.87
N GLY A 57 -4.10 -17.27 15.34
CA GLY A 57 -2.77 -17.04 15.90
C GLY A 57 -1.65 -17.01 14.88
N VAL A 58 -1.97 -16.87 13.59
CA VAL A 58 -1.01 -16.77 12.51
C VAL A 58 -1.28 -15.47 11.75
N GLU A 59 -0.22 -14.73 11.45
CA GLU A 59 -0.29 -13.56 10.59
C GLU A 59 0.35 -13.85 9.24
N LYS A 60 -0.17 -13.21 8.21
CA LYS A 60 0.31 -13.37 6.85
C LYS A 60 0.79 -12.01 6.34
N LEU A 61 2.05 -11.93 5.99
CA LEU A 61 2.68 -10.73 5.49
C LEU A 61 3.08 -10.92 4.04
N THR A 62 2.61 -10.04 3.17
CA THR A 62 2.99 -10.02 1.76
C THR A 62 3.72 -8.71 1.48
N SER A 63 4.97 -8.80 1.06
CA SER A 63 5.76 -7.61 0.77
C SER A 63 6.83 -7.87 -0.28
N GLY A 64 7.30 -6.80 -0.88
CA GLY A 64 8.35 -6.84 -1.88
C GLY A 64 8.24 -5.67 -2.83
N PHE A 65 8.81 -5.83 -4.01
CA PHE A 65 8.88 -4.75 -4.98
C PHE A 65 8.44 -5.21 -6.36
N ILE A 66 7.90 -4.27 -7.11
CA ILE A 66 7.79 -4.40 -8.56
C ILE A 66 8.76 -3.40 -9.17
N HIS A 67 9.73 -3.90 -9.92
CA HIS A 67 10.73 -3.09 -10.61
C HIS A 67 10.27 -2.84 -12.03
N PHE A 68 10.30 -1.60 -12.46
CA PHE A 68 9.86 -1.23 -13.81
C PHE A 68 10.63 -0.01 -14.30
N ALA A 69 10.71 0.14 -15.61
CA ALA A 69 11.27 1.31 -16.24
C ALA A 69 10.15 2.27 -16.66
N CYS A 70 10.34 3.54 -16.39
CA CYS A 70 9.39 4.59 -16.75
C CYS A 70 10.15 5.88 -16.97
N ASN A 71 9.95 6.53 -18.13
CA ASN A 71 10.64 7.77 -18.49
C ASN A 71 12.17 7.67 -18.35
N GLU A 72 12.75 6.58 -18.82
CA GLU A 72 14.19 6.29 -18.81
C GLU A 72 14.78 6.07 -17.41
N GLU A 73 13.93 5.94 -16.40
CA GLU A 73 14.36 5.63 -15.03
C GLU A 73 13.84 4.26 -14.60
N ILE A 74 14.66 3.55 -13.84
CA ILE A 74 14.22 2.30 -13.20
C ILE A 74 13.63 2.67 -11.84
N ARG A 75 12.40 2.20 -11.61
CA ARG A 75 11.65 2.48 -10.39
C ARG A 75 11.35 1.20 -9.64
N SER A 76 11.22 1.31 -8.34
CA SER A 76 10.85 0.18 -7.48
C SER A 76 9.62 0.55 -6.68
N LEU A 77 8.49 -0.06 -7.02
CA LEU A 77 7.23 0.11 -6.31
C LEU A 77 7.21 -0.87 -5.14
N HIS A 78 7.18 -0.34 -3.92
CA HIS A 78 7.08 -1.17 -2.72
C HIS A 78 5.64 -1.55 -2.46
N TYR A 79 5.39 -2.85 -2.26
CA TYR A 79 4.10 -3.42 -1.90
C TYR A 79 4.18 -3.94 -0.47
N PHE A 80 3.18 -3.61 0.33
CA PHE A 80 3.08 -4.10 1.70
C PHE A 80 1.63 -4.41 2.05
N HIS A 81 1.36 -5.65 2.42
CA HIS A 81 0.06 -6.06 2.93
C HIS A 81 0.23 -6.99 4.11
N HIS A 82 -0.56 -6.77 5.14
CA HIS A 82 -0.53 -7.55 6.37
C HIS A 82 -1.97 -7.89 6.74
N ASP A 83 -2.29 -9.17 6.83
CA ASP A 83 -3.68 -9.61 7.11
C ASP A 83 -4.09 -9.37 8.56
N THR A 84 -3.12 -9.03 9.41
CA THR A 84 -3.33 -8.67 10.80
C THR A 84 -2.75 -7.29 11.05
N VAL A 85 -3.56 -6.37 11.51
CA VAL A 85 -3.16 -4.99 11.70
C VAL A 85 -3.02 -4.68 13.18
N TRP A 86 -1.86 -4.14 13.57
CA TRP A 86 -1.62 -3.61 14.89
C TRP A 86 -1.83 -2.11 14.85
N LEU A 87 -2.83 -1.62 15.59
CA LEU A 87 -3.10 -0.19 15.69
C LEU A 87 -2.99 0.26 17.14
N ASP A 88 -2.11 1.19 17.40
CA ASP A 88 -2.15 1.90 18.66
C ASP A 88 -3.12 3.08 18.56
N LYS A 89 -3.43 3.70 19.69
CA LYS A 89 -4.37 4.80 19.76
C LYS A 89 -3.96 5.98 18.87
N ASN A 90 -2.67 6.30 18.86
CA ASN A 90 -2.16 7.43 18.08
C ASN A 90 -2.28 7.16 16.57
N SER A 91 -1.98 5.94 16.13
CA SER A 91 -2.12 5.54 14.73
C SER A 91 -3.58 5.57 14.31
N PHE A 92 -4.48 5.15 15.18
CA PHE A 92 -5.92 5.20 14.93
C PHE A 92 -6.39 6.64 14.67
N GLU A 93 -6.04 7.56 15.56
CA GLU A 93 -6.38 8.97 15.42
C GLU A 93 -5.76 9.59 14.17
N LYS A 94 -4.52 9.22 13.85
CA LYS A 94 -3.84 9.69 12.66
C LYS A 94 -4.54 9.24 11.38
N ASN A 95 -5.00 7.98 11.32
CA ASN A 95 -5.72 7.48 10.17
C ASN A 95 -7.02 8.24 9.93
N ILE A 96 -7.75 8.57 10.99
CA ILE A 96 -8.95 9.40 10.88
C ILE A 96 -8.60 10.77 10.28
N LYS A 97 -7.54 11.40 10.77
CA LYS A 97 -7.09 12.70 10.26
C LYS A 97 -6.64 12.63 8.80
N GLN A 98 -6.10 11.50 8.36
CA GLN A 98 -5.66 11.33 6.99
C GLN A 98 -6.80 11.02 6.00
N GLY A 99 -8.03 10.98 6.48
CA GLY A 99 -9.18 10.83 5.60
C GLY A 99 -9.45 9.43 5.11
N ILE A 100 -8.92 8.42 5.78
CA ILE A 100 -9.21 7.01 5.47
C ILE A 100 -10.40 6.58 6.32
N PRO A 101 -11.59 6.40 5.74
CA PRO A 101 -12.82 6.22 6.53
C PRO A 101 -13.00 4.84 7.14
N GLU A 102 -12.33 3.84 6.63
CA GLU A 102 -12.58 2.45 7.01
C GLU A 102 -11.40 1.87 7.77
N LEU A 103 -11.34 2.23 9.05
CA LEU A 103 -10.21 1.90 9.91
C LEU A 103 -10.13 0.43 10.31
N ASN A 104 -11.25 -0.28 10.19
CA ASN A 104 -11.33 -1.69 10.60
C ASN A 104 -11.01 -2.65 9.46
N ASN A 105 -10.77 -2.14 8.26
CA ASN A 105 -10.45 -2.96 7.12
C ASN A 105 -8.94 -3.04 6.89
N GLU A 106 -8.49 -4.20 6.43
CA GLU A 106 -7.12 -4.37 6.01
C GLU A 106 -6.83 -3.41 4.85
N VAL A 107 -5.63 -2.89 4.79
CA VAL A 107 -5.19 -2.06 3.66
C VAL A 107 -3.90 -2.59 3.09
N THR A 108 -3.76 -2.48 1.77
CA THR A 108 -2.50 -2.68 1.08
C THR A 108 -1.88 -1.31 0.87
N GLU A 109 -0.61 -1.16 1.23
CA GLU A 109 0.13 0.09 1.01
C GLU A 109 1.12 -0.09 -0.14
N LEU A 110 1.08 0.86 -1.08
CA LEU A 110 2.07 0.98 -2.13
C LEU A 110 2.86 2.26 -1.92
N SER A 111 4.15 2.24 -2.21
CA SER A 111 4.97 3.45 -2.15
C SER A 111 6.01 3.51 -3.25
N LEU A 112 6.24 4.73 -3.74
CA LEU A 112 7.28 5.06 -4.72
C LEU A 112 8.00 6.31 -4.23
N GLY A 113 9.31 6.39 -4.46
CA GLY A 113 10.05 7.62 -4.20
C GLY A 113 9.40 8.78 -4.95
N TYR A 114 9.18 9.89 -4.25
CA TYR A 114 8.42 11.03 -4.77
C TYR A 114 9.11 11.68 -5.96
N ASN A 115 8.36 11.85 -7.04
CA ASN A 115 8.61 12.77 -8.14
C ASN A 115 7.32 12.86 -8.96
N THR A 116 7.30 13.66 -10.01
CA THR A 116 6.11 13.82 -10.85
C THR A 116 5.66 12.51 -11.46
N THR A 117 6.62 11.68 -11.91
CA THR A 117 6.33 10.37 -12.48
C THR A 117 5.69 9.43 -11.47
N ALA A 118 6.18 9.44 -10.21
CA ALA A 118 5.61 8.59 -9.15
C ALA A 118 4.14 8.94 -8.89
N VAL A 119 3.81 10.22 -8.85
CA VAL A 119 2.43 10.65 -8.67
C VAL A 119 1.54 10.18 -9.82
N GLU A 120 2.01 10.32 -11.07
CA GLU A 120 1.26 9.87 -12.25
C GLU A 120 1.03 8.37 -12.24
N VAL A 121 2.06 7.59 -11.93
CA VAL A 121 1.96 6.11 -11.86
C VAL A 121 0.98 5.70 -10.77
N MET A 122 1.09 6.31 -9.58
CA MET A 122 0.20 5.98 -8.47
C MET A 122 -1.25 6.31 -8.79
N LYS A 123 -1.51 7.44 -9.46
CA LYS A 123 -2.85 7.80 -9.90
C LYS A 123 -3.44 6.79 -10.89
N LYS A 124 -2.64 6.32 -11.84
CA LYS A 124 -3.08 5.29 -12.79
C LYS A 124 -3.46 3.99 -12.09
N ILE A 125 -2.65 3.57 -11.13
CA ILE A 125 -2.94 2.38 -10.33
C ILE A 125 -4.24 2.57 -9.54
N ALA A 126 -4.40 3.71 -8.89
CA ALA A 126 -5.59 3.99 -8.10
C ALA A 126 -6.85 4.12 -8.95
N GLU A 127 -6.75 4.64 -10.17
CA GLU A 127 -7.87 4.70 -11.10
C GLU A 127 -8.32 3.31 -11.56
N PHE A 128 -7.38 2.39 -11.69
CA PHE A 128 -7.69 1.02 -12.10
C PHE A 128 -8.29 0.19 -10.96
N PHE A 129 -7.71 0.26 -9.77
CA PHE A 129 -8.13 -0.58 -8.64
C PHE A 129 -9.09 0.12 -7.67
N GLY A 130 -9.12 1.45 -7.68
CA GLY A 130 -9.81 2.23 -6.66
C GLY A 130 -8.98 2.31 -5.38
N GLY A 131 -8.69 3.49 -4.87
CA GLY A 131 -7.87 3.62 -3.67
C GLY A 131 -7.70 5.06 -3.21
N TYR A 132 -6.76 5.26 -2.30
CA TYR A 132 -6.45 6.55 -1.71
C TYR A 132 -4.99 6.88 -1.97
N ILE A 133 -4.70 8.13 -2.29
CA ILE A 133 -3.35 8.59 -2.60
C ILE A 133 -2.93 9.72 -1.66
N GLN A 134 -1.67 9.66 -1.24
CA GLN A 134 -0.95 10.77 -0.63
C GLN A 134 0.22 11.07 -1.57
N GLU A 135 0.17 12.21 -2.26
CA GLU A 135 1.15 12.52 -3.31
C GLU A 135 2.57 12.69 -2.77
N ASN A 136 2.68 13.30 -1.60
CA ASN A 136 3.97 13.60 -0.99
C ASN A 136 3.81 13.46 0.52
N ASP A 137 4.41 12.44 1.10
CA ASP A 137 4.23 12.11 2.51
C ASP A 137 4.93 13.09 3.47
N TYR A 138 5.74 14.00 2.95
CA TYR A 138 6.36 15.07 3.74
C TYR A 138 5.47 16.30 3.85
N SER A 139 4.87 16.73 2.72
CA SER A 139 4.11 17.98 2.66
C SER A 139 2.59 17.81 2.65
N SER A 140 2.10 16.60 2.32
CA SER A 140 0.66 16.30 2.28
C SER A 140 0.30 15.33 3.39
N GLU A 141 -0.42 15.81 4.43
CA GLU A 141 -0.86 14.95 5.53
C GLU A 141 -2.07 14.10 5.16
N TRP A 142 -2.80 14.49 4.13
CA TRP A 142 -4.09 13.90 3.81
C TRP A 142 -4.02 12.98 2.61
N TYR A 143 -4.73 11.85 2.71
CA TYR A 143 -5.03 11.00 1.57
C TYR A 143 -6.30 11.49 0.90
N TYR A 144 -6.37 11.39 -0.41
CA TYR A 144 -7.60 11.65 -1.14
C TYR A 144 -8.03 10.40 -1.91
N LYS A 145 -9.35 10.23 -2.01
CA LYS A 145 -9.93 9.08 -2.70
C LYS A 145 -9.85 9.25 -4.20
N VAL A 146 -9.44 8.19 -4.88
CA VAL A 146 -9.48 8.11 -6.34
C VAL A 146 -10.54 7.06 -6.71
N GLU A 147 -11.56 7.49 -7.44
CA GLU A 147 -12.60 6.59 -7.86
C GLU A 147 -12.11 5.64 -8.95
N LYS A 148 -12.52 4.37 -8.85
CA LYS A 148 -12.18 3.38 -9.85
C LYS A 148 -12.80 3.76 -11.19
N ALA A 149 -12.01 3.76 -12.24
CA ALA A 149 -12.47 4.03 -13.60
C ALA A 149 -13.43 2.93 -14.06
N LYS A 150 -14.44 3.34 -14.78
CA LYS A 150 -15.44 2.41 -15.32
C LYS A 150 -14.94 1.71 -16.59
#